data_317720e476d0a79703e9c18c443b66ae
#
_entry.id   317720e476d0a79703e9c18c443b66ae
#
_cell.length_a   1.000
_cell.length_b   1.000
_cell.length_c   1.000
_cell.angle_alpha   90.00
_cell.angle_beta   90.00
_cell.angle_gamma   90.00
#
_symmetry.space_group_name_H-M   'P 1'
#
loop_
_entity.id
_entity.type
_entity.pdbx_description
1 polymer ?
#
loop_
_entity_poly.entity_id
_entity_poly.type
_entity_poly.pdbx_seq_one_letter_code
_entity_poly.pdbx_strand_id
1 'polypeptide(L)'
;DFQIIHLCGKGKLDTSLTDTEGYVQYEYIKDELSDLFALSDLVISRAGANAICEISALKKPNLLIPLSANASRGDQILNSRSFERLGYSKVLEEEEITNEKLLQTIRDLYKNREQYIEAMSKSSQMDSIGKIVGMLCDCAK
;
A
#
# COMPACT_ATOMS: atom_id res chain seq x y z
N ASP A 1 6.17 -12.51 -15.10
CA ASP A 1 6.63 -12.91 -13.78
C ASP A 1 5.60 -12.58 -12.68
N PHE A 2 4.69 -11.60 -12.89
CA PHE A 2 3.65 -11.20 -11.95
C PHE A 2 2.28 -11.21 -12.63
N GLN A 3 1.25 -11.52 -11.85
CA GLN A 3 -0.13 -11.24 -12.23
C GLN A 3 -0.54 -9.91 -11.56
N ILE A 4 -1.28 -9.08 -12.29
CA ILE A 4 -1.60 -7.73 -11.85
C ILE A 4 -3.11 -7.55 -11.82
N ILE A 5 -3.62 -7.13 -10.67
CA ILE A 5 -4.99 -6.65 -10.51
C ILE A 5 -4.93 -5.14 -10.34
N HIS A 6 -5.48 -4.40 -11.29
CA HIS A 6 -5.40 -2.94 -11.32
C HIS A 6 -6.75 -2.31 -11.02
N LEU A 7 -6.85 -1.58 -9.91
CA LEU A 7 -7.99 -0.73 -9.61
C LEU A 7 -7.76 0.64 -10.24
N CYS A 8 -8.22 0.82 -11.46
CA CYS A 8 -7.89 1.99 -12.28
C CYS A 8 -8.73 3.24 -11.96
N GLY A 9 -9.86 3.07 -11.26
CA GLY A 9 -10.79 4.15 -10.98
C GLY A 9 -11.88 4.31 -12.04
N LYS A 10 -13.01 4.90 -11.64
CA LYS A 10 -14.20 5.07 -12.48
C LYS A 10 -13.89 5.82 -13.78
N GLY A 11 -14.31 5.25 -14.91
CA GLY A 11 -14.12 5.82 -16.25
C GLY A 11 -12.69 5.76 -16.77
N LYS A 12 -11.81 4.94 -16.16
CA LYS A 12 -10.39 4.85 -16.52
C LYS A 12 -9.97 3.46 -17.02
N LEU A 13 -10.92 2.63 -17.42
CA LEU A 13 -10.60 1.37 -18.08
C LEU A 13 -9.88 1.63 -19.41
N ASP A 14 -8.77 0.96 -19.59
CA ASP A 14 -8.06 0.94 -20.87
C ASP A 14 -8.41 -0.33 -21.62
N THR A 15 -9.30 -0.20 -22.62
CA THR A 15 -9.78 -1.34 -23.40
C THR A 15 -8.69 -1.99 -24.25
N SER A 16 -7.59 -1.30 -24.52
CA SER A 16 -6.45 -1.87 -25.26
C SER A 16 -5.70 -2.94 -24.45
N LEU A 17 -5.89 -2.97 -23.13
CA LEU A 17 -5.23 -3.91 -22.21
C LEU A 17 -6.13 -5.08 -21.77
N THR A 18 -7.36 -5.18 -22.29
CA THR A 18 -8.37 -6.16 -21.83
C THR A 18 -7.90 -7.60 -22.01
N ASP A 19 -7.17 -7.91 -23.11
CA ASP A 19 -6.71 -9.25 -23.41
C ASP A 19 -5.22 -9.47 -23.04
N THR A 20 -4.68 -8.65 -22.17
CA THR A 20 -3.29 -8.79 -21.71
C THR A 20 -3.18 -9.94 -20.72
N GLU A 21 -2.39 -10.96 -21.06
CA GLU A 21 -2.17 -12.12 -20.20
C GLU A 21 -1.57 -11.70 -18.84
N GLY A 22 -2.18 -12.17 -17.76
CA GLY A 22 -1.73 -11.87 -16.40
C GLY A 22 -2.10 -10.46 -15.91
N TYR A 23 -2.95 -9.73 -16.62
CA TYR A 23 -3.39 -8.40 -16.24
C TYR A 23 -4.92 -8.29 -16.30
N VAL A 24 -5.51 -7.77 -15.23
CA VAL A 24 -6.95 -7.49 -15.16
C VAL A 24 -7.19 -6.11 -14.54
N GLN A 25 -8.19 -5.41 -15.05
CA GLN A 25 -8.59 -4.09 -14.58
C GLN A 25 -10.00 -4.11 -14.01
N TYR A 26 -10.19 -3.33 -12.95
CA TYR A 26 -11.49 -2.99 -12.40
C TYR A 26 -11.57 -1.49 -12.14
N GLU A 27 -12.68 -0.87 -12.49
CA GLU A 27 -12.90 0.55 -12.17
C GLU A 27 -13.02 0.76 -10.65
N TYR A 28 -13.74 -0.14 -10.02
CA TYR A 28 -14.01 -0.10 -8.59
C TYR A 28 -14.40 -1.49 -8.08
N ILE A 29 -13.91 -1.85 -6.91
CA ILE A 29 -14.29 -3.07 -6.19
C ILE A 29 -14.66 -2.64 -4.78
N LYS A 30 -15.76 -3.17 -4.27
CA LYS A 30 -16.26 -2.83 -2.93
C LYS A 30 -16.24 -4.07 -2.02
N ASP A 31 -17.06 -5.01 -2.32
CA ASP A 31 -17.32 -6.14 -1.42
C ASP A 31 -16.20 -7.18 -1.44
N GLU A 32 -15.54 -7.36 -2.60
CA GLU A 32 -14.44 -8.31 -2.79
C GLU A 32 -13.03 -7.71 -2.53
N LEU A 33 -12.95 -6.46 -2.06
CA LEU A 33 -11.65 -5.81 -1.84
C LEU A 33 -10.80 -6.54 -0.79
N SER A 34 -11.42 -7.06 0.25
CA SER A 34 -10.75 -7.87 1.27
C SER A 34 -10.16 -9.17 0.70
N ASP A 35 -10.87 -9.80 -0.22
CA ASP A 35 -10.42 -11.04 -0.87
C ASP A 35 -9.25 -10.77 -1.80
N LEU A 36 -9.26 -9.64 -2.51
CA LEU A 36 -8.14 -9.19 -3.32
C LEU A 36 -6.90 -8.90 -2.49
N PHE A 37 -7.06 -8.25 -1.35
CA PHE A 37 -5.94 -8.08 -0.43
C PHE A 37 -5.44 -9.41 0.11
N ALA A 38 -6.33 -10.36 0.44
CA ALA A 38 -5.93 -11.68 0.90
C ALA A 38 -5.11 -12.42 -0.18
N LEU A 39 -5.56 -12.35 -1.42
CA LEU A 39 -4.92 -13.01 -2.58
C LEU A 39 -3.56 -12.38 -2.95
N SER A 40 -3.40 -11.06 -2.75
CA SER A 40 -2.21 -10.34 -3.21
C SER A 40 -0.98 -10.68 -2.37
N ASP A 41 0.17 -10.90 -3.03
CA ASP A 41 1.49 -10.99 -2.39
C ASP A 41 2.07 -9.61 -2.06
N LEU A 42 1.80 -8.63 -2.93
CA LEU A 42 2.27 -7.25 -2.84
C LEU A 42 1.14 -6.27 -3.16
N VAL A 43 1.24 -5.09 -2.61
CA VAL A 43 0.34 -3.99 -2.93
C VAL A 43 1.15 -2.79 -3.42
N ILE A 44 0.73 -2.19 -4.54
CA ILE A 44 1.26 -0.91 -5.01
C ILE A 44 0.16 0.13 -4.83
N SER A 45 0.45 1.20 -4.12
CA SER A 45 -0.56 2.21 -3.78
C SER A 45 0.00 3.62 -3.74
N ARG A 46 -0.88 4.60 -3.88
CA ARG A 46 -0.61 5.97 -3.45
C ARG A 46 -0.52 6.03 -1.92
N ALA A 47 0.18 7.04 -1.39
CA ALA A 47 0.46 7.16 0.04
C ALA A 47 -0.62 7.95 0.82
N GLY A 48 -1.90 7.70 0.50
CA GLY A 48 -3.01 8.24 1.28
C GLY A 48 -3.09 7.56 2.66
N ALA A 49 -3.38 8.33 3.72
CA ALA A 49 -3.35 7.84 5.09
C ALA A 49 -4.25 6.60 5.32
N ASN A 50 -5.48 6.60 4.79
CA ASN A 50 -6.40 5.49 4.95
C ASN A 50 -5.87 4.22 4.26
N ALA A 51 -5.41 4.33 3.00
CA ALA A 51 -4.87 3.20 2.26
C ALA A 51 -3.65 2.59 2.94
N ILE A 52 -2.73 3.42 3.43
CA ILE A 52 -1.54 2.95 4.15
C ILE A 52 -1.94 2.21 5.44
N CYS A 53 -2.90 2.75 6.21
CA CYS A 53 -3.37 2.11 7.43
C CYS A 53 -4.02 0.74 7.14
N GLU A 54 -4.85 0.63 6.11
CA GLU A 54 -5.46 -0.63 5.70
C GLU A 54 -4.42 -1.66 5.26
N ILE A 55 -3.49 -1.28 4.38
CA ILE A 55 -2.43 -2.15 3.89
C ILE A 55 -1.55 -2.64 5.04
N SER A 56 -1.20 -1.75 5.96
CA SER A 56 -0.38 -2.08 7.13
C SER A 56 -1.12 -2.97 8.13
N ALA A 57 -2.42 -2.74 8.34
CA ALA A 57 -3.27 -3.58 9.17
C ALA A 57 -3.32 -5.02 8.66
N LEU A 58 -3.32 -5.19 7.35
CA LEU A 58 -3.29 -6.48 6.69
C LEU A 58 -1.86 -7.04 6.55
N LYS A 59 -0.86 -6.31 7.03
CA LYS A 59 0.57 -6.66 6.97
C LYS A 59 1.05 -7.00 5.55
N LYS A 60 0.48 -6.32 4.54
CA LYS A 60 0.84 -6.56 3.15
C LYS A 60 2.12 -5.81 2.79
N PRO A 61 3.15 -6.50 2.28
CA PRO A 61 4.32 -5.85 1.71
C PRO A 61 3.90 -4.88 0.63
N ASN A 62 4.39 -3.65 0.69
CA ASN A 62 3.84 -2.63 -0.20
C ASN A 62 4.89 -1.65 -0.74
N LEU A 63 4.62 -1.20 -1.95
CA LEU A 63 5.31 -0.11 -2.61
C LEU A 63 4.41 1.12 -2.61
N LEU A 64 4.84 2.17 -1.94
CA LEU A 64 4.14 3.45 -1.93
C LEU A 64 4.72 4.37 -3.00
N ILE A 65 3.84 4.92 -3.82
CA ILE A 65 4.15 5.92 -4.82
C ILE A 65 3.39 7.19 -4.42
N PRO A 66 4.00 8.08 -3.61
CA PRO A 66 3.32 9.30 -3.20
C PRO A 66 3.04 10.22 -4.39
N LEU A 67 1.96 10.99 -4.31
CA LEU A 67 1.76 12.11 -5.23
C LEU A 67 2.85 13.14 -5.02
N SER A 68 3.32 13.74 -6.11
CA SER A 68 4.32 14.81 -6.05
C SER A 68 3.87 15.98 -5.19
N ALA A 69 4.79 16.76 -4.67
CA ALA A 69 4.50 17.95 -3.87
C ALA A 69 3.65 18.99 -4.64
N ASN A 70 3.76 19.00 -5.97
CA ASN A 70 2.97 19.88 -6.84
C ASN A 70 1.51 19.42 -7.00
N ALA A 71 1.25 18.12 -6.86
CA ALA A 71 -0.08 17.52 -7.01
C ALA A 71 -0.79 17.32 -5.67
N SER A 72 -0.08 17.39 -4.54
CA SER A 72 -0.61 17.26 -3.20
C SER A 72 0.03 18.30 -2.26
N ARG A 73 -0.55 18.47 -1.07
CA ARG A 73 0.05 19.36 -0.03
C ARG A 73 1.30 18.77 0.63
N GLY A 74 1.90 17.73 0.05
CA GLY A 74 3.04 17.03 0.62
C GLY A 74 2.69 15.96 1.66
N ASP A 75 1.43 15.82 2.05
CA ASP A 75 0.99 14.87 3.07
C ASP A 75 1.35 13.42 2.69
N GLN A 76 1.20 13.06 1.40
CA GLN A 76 1.52 11.71 0.95
C GLN A 76 3.03 11.41 1.01
N ILE A 77 3.86 12.40 0.74
CA ILE A 77 5.32 12.27 0.86
C ILE A 77 5.70 12.05 2.34
N LEU A 78 5.14 12.84 3.25
CA LEU A 78 5.39 12.69 4.69
C LEU A 78 4.92 11.32 5.20
N ASN A 79 3.73 10.89 4.80
CA ASN A 79 3.18 9.59 5.15
C ASN A 79 4.10 8.46 4.66
N SER A 80 4.45 8.46 3.38
CA SER A 80 5.29 7.41 2.79
C SER A 80 6.65 7.32 3.47
N ARG A 81 7.30 8.45 3.73
CA ARG A 81 8.59 8.51 4.41
C ARG A 81 8.52 8.03 5.86
N SER A 82 7.39 8.27 6.55
CA SER A 82 7.19 7.76 7.90
C SER A 82 7.12 6.23 7.92
N PHE A 83 6.36 5.64 7.00
CA PHE A 83 6.20 4.18 6.92
C PHE A 83 7.46 3.48 6.38
N GLU A 84 8.22 4.15 5.50
CA GLU A 84 9.52 3.66 5.05
C GLU A 84 10.53 3.58 6.21
N ARG A 85 10.62 4.62 7.05
CA ARG A 85 11.50 4.62 8.24
C ARG A 85 11.16 3.54 9.25
N LEU A 86 9.89 3.16 9.36
CA LEU A 86 9.45 2.06 10.21
C LEU A 86 9.72 0.68 9.60
N GLY A 87 10.17 0.62 8.34
CA GLY A 87 10.38 -0.62 7.63
C GLY A 87 9.09 -1.31 7.16
N TYR A 88 7.96 -0.59 7.12
CA TYR A 88 6.66 -1.14 6.75
C TYR A 88 6.40 -1.09 5.26
N SER A 89 7.04 -0.16 4.55
CA SER A 89 6.80 0.11 3.15
C SER A 89 8.11 0.37 2.40
N LYS A 90 8.13 0.04 1.12
CA LYS A 90 9.10 0.56 0.17
C LYS A 90 8.51 1.81 -0.47
N VAL A 91 9.32 2.80 -0.75
CA VAL A 91 8.88 4.05 -1.40
C VAL A 91 9.60 4.24 -2.72
N LEU A 92 8.88 4.69 -3.73
CA LEU A 92 9.40 5.15 -5.01
C LEU A 92 8.69 6.46 -5.37
N GLU A 93 9.43 7.55 -5.46
CA GLU A 93 8.85 8.84 -5.81
C GLU A 93 8.42 8.88 -7.27
N GLU A 94 7.30 9.58 -7.55
CA GLU A 94 6.68 9.61 -8.87
C GLU A 94 7.64 10.12 -9.95
N GLU A 95 8.48 11.09 -9.61
CA GLU A 95 9.49 11.69 -10.47
C GLU A 95 10.65 10.74 -10.83
N GLU A 96 10.82 9.69 -10.05
CA GLU A 96 11.90 8.72 -10.23
C GLU A 96 11.46 7.46 -10.99
N ILE A 97 10.18 7.36 -11.38
CA ILE A 97 9.64 6.17 -12.02
C ILE A 97 10.17 6.06 -13.45
N THR A 98 10.89 4.99 -13.69
CA THR A 98 11.13 4.40 -15.02
C THR A 98 10.65 2.97 -15.01
N ASN A 99 10.41 2.39 -16.18
CA ASN A 99 9.97 0.99 -16.28
C ASN A 99 10.96 0.05 -15.59
N GLU A 100 12.26 0.26 -15.80
CA GLU A 100 13.33 -0.55 -15.21
C GLU A 100 13.36 -0.38 -13.69
N LYS A 101 13.28 0.86 -13.19
CA LYS A 101 13.34 1.15 -11.75
C LYS A 101 12.12 0.61 -11.02
N LEU A 102 10.94 0.76 -11.60
CA LEU A 102 9.70 0.22 -11.03
C LEU A 102 9.78 -1.32 -10.94
N LEU A 103 10.13 -1.99 -12.03
CA LEU A 103 10.23 -3.44 -12.07
C LEU A 103 11.29 -3.97 -11.08
N GLN A 104 12.46 -3.32 -11.03
CA GLN A 104 13.51 -3.69 -10.08
C GLN A 104 13.03 -3.52 -8.64
N THR A 105 12.36 -2.41 -8.33
CA THR A 105 11.82 -2.12 -6.99
C THR A 105 10.78 -3.17 -6.58
N ILE A 106 9.89 -3.58 -7.49
CA ILE A 106 8.90 -4.63 -7.23
C ILE A 106 9.58 -5.97 -6.94
N ARG A 107 10.57 -6.35 -7.76
CA ARG A 107 11.33 -7.60 -7.56
C ARG A 107 12.09 -7.62 -6.23
N ASP A 108 12.72 -6.51 -5.87
CA ASP A 108 13.43 -6.37 -4.60
C ASP A 108 12.47 -6.43 -3.41
N LEU A 109 11.31 -5.76 -3.50
CA LEU A 109 10.26 -5.82 -2.50
C LEU A 109 9.74 -7.25 -2.32
N TYR A 110 9.46 -7.96 -3.42
CA TYR A 110 8.99 -9.34 -3.38
C TYR A 110 10.02 -10.27 -2.74
N LYS A 111 11.29 -10.13 -3.12
CA LYS A 111 12.38 -10.93 -2.56
C LYS A 111 12.54 -10.74 -1.05
N ASN A 112 12.32 -9.52 -0.56
CA ASN A 112 12.50 -9.14 0.83
C ASN A 112 11.17 -9.01 1.61
N ARG A 113 10.06 -9.50 1.08
CA ARG A 113 8.71 -9.27 1.61
C ARG A 113 8.54 -9.68 3.08
N GLU A 114 9.21 -10.75 3.51
CA GLU A 114 9.13 -11.24 4.89
C GLU A 114 9.63 -10.21 5.91
N GLN A 115 10.62 -9.39 5.55
CA GLN A 115 11.14 -8.34 6.43
C GLN A 115 10.08 -7.27 6.72
N TYR A 116 9.29 -6.91 5.70
CA TYR A 116 8.20 -5.95 5.85
C TYR A 116 7.05 -6.51 6.69
N ILE A 117 6.68 -7.78 6.46
CA ILE A 117 5.67 -8.49 7.25
C ILE A 117 6.09 -8.55 8.73
N GLU A 118 7.35 -8.91 8.98
CA GLU A 118 7.89 -9.00 10.34
C GLU A 118 7.91 -7.63 11.02
N ALA A 119 8.35 -6.57 10.32
CA ALA A 119 8.37 -5.21 10.84
C ALA A 119 6.96 -4.74 11.23
N MET A 120 5.96 -4.93 10.34
CA MET A 120 4.57 -4.59 10.63
C MET A 120 3.99 -5.45 11.76
N SER A 121 4.38 -6.71 11.89
CA SER A 121 3.90 -7.62 12.93
C SER A 121 4.41 -7.25 14.32
N LYS A 122 5.60 -6.67 14.41
CA LYS A 122 6.18 -6.18 15.66
C LYS A 122 5.63 -4.81 16.10
N SER A 123 4.83 -4.16 15.25
CA SER A 123 4.29 -2.85 15.53
C SER A 123 3.25 -2.89 16.65
N SER A 124 3.53 -2.18 17.74
CA SER A 124 2.53 -1.91 18.79
C SER A 124 1.51 -0.83 18.38
N GLN A 125 1.68 -0.17 17.23
CA GLN A 125 0.77 0.89 16.76
C GLN A 125 -0.56 0.34 16.24
N MET A 126 -0.62 -0.96 15.92
CA MET A 126 -1.85 -1.62 15.45
C MET A 126 -2.88 -1.83 16.57
N ASP A 127 -2.48 -1.71 17.85
CA ASP A 127 -3.39 -1.78 19.01
C ASP A 127 -3.83 -0.37 19.48
N SER A 128 -4.06 0.54 18.54
CA SER A 128 -4.52 1.90 18.86
C SER A 128 -5.87 1.89 19.57
N ILE A 129 -6.76 0.96 19.21
CA ILE A 129 -8.09 0.83 19.84
C ILE A 129 -7.93 0.36 21.28
N GLY A 130 -7.14 -0.67 21.54
CA GLY A 130 -6.87 -1.17 22.89
C GLY A 130 -6.22 -0.10 23.78
N LYS A 131 -5.28 0.66 23.24
CA LYS A 131 -4.65 1.79 23.94
C LYS A 131 -5.62 2.91 24.27
N ILE A 132 -6.46 3.32 23.31
CA ILE A 132 -7.49 4.36 23.54
C ILE A 132 -8.50 3.89 24.57
N VAL A 133 -8.99 2.66 24.47
CA VAL A 133 -9.92 2.07 25.45
C VAL A 133 -9.27 2.01 26.83
N GLY A 134 -8.01 1.58 26.92
CA GLY A 134 -7.24 1.59 28.16
C GLY A 134 -7.16 2.97 28.80
N MET A 135 -6.79 3.99 28.02
CA MET A 135 -6.73 5.39 28.49
C MET A 135 -8.10 5.89 28.99
N LEU A 136 -9.19 5.58 28.28
CA LEU A 136 -10.54 5.98 28.67
C LEU A 136 -10.97 5.29 29.97
N CYS A 137 -10.65 4.02 30.16
CA CYS A 137 -10.94 3.29 31.40
C CYS A 137 -10.15 3.85 32.60
N ASP A 138 -8.91 4.27 32.38
CA ASP A 138 -8.07 4.86 33.44
C ASP A 138 -8.52 6.27 33.84
N CYS A 139 -9.07 7.04 32.89
CA CYS A 139 -9.66 8.36 33.18
C CYS A 139 -11.04 8.27 33.86
N ALA A 140 -11.70 7.12 33.82
CA ALA A 140 -13.03 6.92 34.41
C ALA A 140 -12.97 6.43 35.88
N LYS A 141 -11.80 6.27 36.44
CA LYS A 141 -11.57 5.96 37.86
C LYS A 141 -11.28 7.23 38.65
#